data_8046c6dd45a98ca293e611ea28deef05
#
_entry.id   8046c6dd45a98ca293e611ea28deef05
#
_cell.length_a   1.000
_cell.length_b   1.000
_cell.length_c   1.000
_cell.angle_alpha   90.00
_cell.angle_beta   90.00
_cell.angle_gamma   90.00
#
_symmetry.space_group_name_H-M   'P 1'
#
loop_
_entity.id
_entity.type
_entity.pdbx_description
1 polymer ?
#
loop_
_entity_poly.entity_id
_entity_poly.type
_entity_poly.pdbx_seq_one_letter_code
_entity_poly.pdbx_strand_id
1 'polypeptide(L)'
;MRIRRNSMLAVVALEASLLLIGAPPAAADRRTVIGHSVDGRAIVESIDRAPRARLRILVFGCIHGNETAGMRVARRLIAAPAPPRAELDVVPTLNPDGVARDTRGNARGVDLNRNFPFRWRPLGGGEYSGPRPLSEPESRAARNLIRRTRPEITIWFHQPFGLVDRSGGDTAIERRYAELVGLPLVGLRRYPGSASSWQDHAIAGSTAFVVELPLQVSARLVSRAARATLTLAAEYAGGEVGGATPTGRGD
;
A
#
# COMPACT_ATOMS: atom_id res chain seq x y z
N MET A 1 75.80 -37.26 36.79
CA MET A 1 75.68 -36.13 35.90
C MET A 1 74.34 -36.30 35.15
N ARG A 2 73.23 -35.66 35.63
CA ARG A 2 71.86 -35.78 35.08
C ARG A 2 71.46 -34.43 34.54
N ILE A 3 71.27 -34.32 33.22
CA ILE A 3 70.82 -33.15 32.53
C ILE A 3 69.31 -33.21 32.49
N ARG A 4 68.66 -32.21 33.13
CA ARG A 4 67.17 -31.99 33.04
C ARG A 4 66.90 -31.17 31.79
N ARG A 5 66.06 -31.68 30.90
CA ARG A 5 65.46 -30.95 29.78
C ARG A 5 64.16 -30.27 30.29
N ASN A 6 64.14 -28.96 30.28
CA ASN A 6 62.93 -28.20 30.45
C ASN A 6 62.23 -28.07 29.11
N SER A 7 61.01 -28.62 29.03
CA SER A 7 60.10 -28.39 27.88
C SER A 7 59.23 -27.21 28.20
N MET A 8 59.41 -26.09 27.49
CA MET A 8 58.48 -24.97 27.49
C MET A 8 57.31 -25.29 26.55
N LEU A 9 56.11 -25.43 27.10
CA LEU A 9 54.83 -25.44 26.36
C LEU A 9 54.44 -23.99 26.06
N ALA A 10 54.47 -23.64 24.77
CA ALA A 10 53.91 -22.39 24.29
C ALA A 10 52.37 -22.55 24.15
N VAL A 11 51.60 -21.80 24.95
CA VAL A 11 50.15 -21.71 24.82
C VAL A 11 49.87 -20.61 23.77
N VAL A 12 49.38 -21.02 22.60
CA VAL A 12 48.87 -20.08 21.59
C VAL A 12 47.43 -19.75 21.95
N ALA A 13 47.19 -18.56 22.43
CA ALA A 13 45.86 -18.02 22.63
C ALA A 13 45.27 -17.58 21.28
N LEU A 14 44.25 -18.28 20.81
CA LEU A 14 43.48 -17.93 19.62
C LEU A 14 42.39 -16.95 20.04
N GLU A 15 42.61 -15.64 19.81
CA GLU A 15 41.57 -14.61 20.00
C GLU A 15 40.57 -14.72 18.87
N ALA A 16 39.39 -15.25 19.15
CA ALA A 16 38.24 -15.20 18.24
C ALA A 16 37.59 -13.80 18.31
N SER A 17 37.93 -12.93 17.34
CA SER A 17 37.24 -11.67 17.14
C SER A 17 35.80 -11.92 16.66
N LEU A 18 34.83 -11.84 17.56
CA LEU A 18 33.41 -11.83 17.23
C LEU A 18 33.10 -10.49 16.53
N LEU A 19 33.01 -10.51 15.21
CA LEU A 19 32.40 -9.41 14.46
C LEU A 19 30.91 -9.32 14.84
N LEU A 20 30.56 -8.40 15.70
CA LEU A 20 29.16 -7.97 15.88
C LEU A 20 28.72 -7.34 14.57
N ILE A 21 28.06 -8.13 13.72
CA ILE A 21 27.27 -7.59 12.62
C ILE A 21 26.08 -6.88 13.27
N GLY A 22 26.22 -5.58 13.49
CA GLY A 22 25.12 -4.74 13.97
C GLY A 22 23.92 -4.91 13.04
N ALA A 23 22.74 -5.22 13.60
CA ALA A 23 21.50 -5.18 12.85
C ALA A 23 21.39 -3.81 12.15
N PRO A 24 21.00 -3.77 10.86
CA PRO A 24 20.80 -2.49 10.20
C PRO A 24 19.82 -1.65 11.01
N PRO A 25 20.02 -0.33 11.15
CA PRO A 25 19.09 0.52 11.84
C PRO A 25 17.70 0.31 11.22
N ALA A 26 16.70 0.05 12.05
CA ALA A 26 15.31 -0.01 11.62
C ALA A 26 15.05 1.27 10.82
N ALA A 27 14.56 1.12 9.57
CA ALA A 27 14.21 2.25 8.74
C ALA A 27 13.24 3.12 9.54
N ALA A 28 13.55 4.40 9.69
CA ALA A 28 12.73 5.29 10.51
C ALA A 28 11.36 5.43 9.84
N ASP A 29 10.32 4.88 10.46
CA ASP A 29 8.91 5.10 10.08
C ASP A 29 8.65 6.62 10.06
N ARG A 30 8.67 7.18 8.87
CA ARG A 30 8.43 8.62 8.67
C ARG A 30 6.94 8.84 8.49
N ARG A 31 6.30 9.45 9.48
CA ARG A 31 4.90 9.84 9.43
C ARG A 31 4.76 11.27 8.92
N THR A 32 3.84 11.46 7.98
CA THR A 32 3.55 12.77 7.38
C THR A 32 2.05 13.00 7.34
N VAL A 33 1.59 14.18 7.76
CA VAL A 33 0.20 14.60 7.56
C VAL A 33 0.05 15.07 6.12
N ILE A 34 -0.77 14.34 5.34
CA ILE A 34 -1.03 14.63 3.92
C ILE A 34 -2.23 15.54 3.70
N GLY A 35 -3.02 15.76 4.74
CA GLY A 35 -4.21 16.60 4.74
C GLY A 35 -5.03 16.41 6.01
N HIS A 36 -6.20 17.06 6.02
CA HIS A 36 -7.18 16.93 7.09
C HIS A 36 -8.54 16.62 6.50
N SER A 37 -9.36 15.88 7.24
CA SER A 37 -10.75 15.61 6.91
C SER A 37 -11.63 16.86 7.08
N VAL A 38 -12.90 16.75 6.74
CA VAL A 38 -13.89 17.83 6.95
C VAL A 38 -13.94 18.29 8.39
N ASP A 39 -13.89 17.37 9.38
CA ASP A 39 -13.89 17.71 10.80
C ASP A 39 -12.48 18.04 11.35
N GLY A 40 -11.47 18.22 10.50
CA GLY A 40 -10.13 18.60 10.89
C GLY A 40 -9.25 17.45 11.42
N ARG A 41 -9.67 16.19 11.31
CA ARG A 41 -8.85 15.04 11.70
C ARG A 41 -7.72 14.84 10.69
N ALA A 42 -6.48 14.64 11.20
CA ALA A 42 -5.32 14.42 10.35
C ALA A 42 -5.45 13.13 9.53
N ILE A 43 -5.11 13.21 8.25
CA ILE A 43 -4.90 12.08 7.35
C ILE A 43 -3.40 11.86 7.30
N VAL A 44 -2.95 10.69 7.77
CA VAL A 44 -1.53 10.41 8.00
C VAL A 44 -1.05 9.33 7.04
N GLU A 45 0.09 9.59 6.41
CA GLU A 45 0.88 8.65 5.63
C GLU A 45 2.07 8.17 6.47
N SER A 46 2.31 6.87 6.50
CA SER A 46 3.57 6.26 6.96
C SER A 46 4.39 5.85 5.76
N ILE A 47 5.66 6.23 5.74
CA ILE A 47 6.58 6.00 4.64
C ILE A 47 7.74 5.14 5.16
N ASP A 48 7.94 3.98 4.57
CA ASP A 48 9.15 3.19 4.73
C ASP A 48 9.83 3.00 3.37
N ARG A 49 11.07 3.42 3.28
CA ARG A 49 11.83 3.43 2.03
C ARG A 49 13.13 2.66 2.16
N ALA A 50 13.22 1.55 1.45
CA ALA A 50 14.48 0.83 1.32
C ALA A 50 15.53 1.64 0.53
N PRO A 51 16.83 1.42 0.80
CA PRO A 51 17.89 2.03 -0.01
C PRO A 51 17.74 1.72 -1.50
N ARG A 52 17.97 2.73 -2.36
CA ARG A 52 17.86 2.61 -3.83
C ARG A 52 16.50 2.09 -4.29
N ALA A 53 15.42 2.50 -3.65
CA ALA A 53 14.05 2.16 -4.05
C ALA A 53 13.84 2.46 -5.54
N ARG A 54 13.24 1.50 -6.25
CA ARG A 54 12.91 1.56 -7.68
C ARG A 54 11.43 1.36 -7.94
N LEU A 55 10.70 0.93 -6.92
CA LEU A 55 9.27 0.70 -6.94
C LEU A 55 8.66 1.40 -5.74
N ARG A 56 7.57 2.10 -5.96
CA ARG A 56 6.72 2.64 -4.91
C ARG A 56 5.36 1.96 -4.93
N ILE A 57 4.98 1.42 -3.79
CA ILE A 57 3.62 0.93 -3.55
C ILE A 57 2.93 1.84 -2.56
N LEU A 58 1.76 2.36 -2.96
CA LEU A 58 0.88 3.14 -2.10
C LEU A 58 -0.32 2.28 -1.66
N VAL A 59 -0.64 2.30 -0.37
CA VAL A 59 -1.76 1.53 0.19
C VAL A 59 -2.72 2.46 0.92
N PHE A 60 -3.99 2.42 0.54
CA PHE A 60 -5.08 3.01 1.29
C PHE A 60 -5.86 1.91 2.01
N GLY A 61 -5.86 1.94 3.35
CA GLY A 61 -6.51 0.93 4.17
C GLY A 61 -8.03 1.10 4.28
N CYS A 62 -8.52 2.34 4.13
CA CYS A 62 -9.95 2.63 4.30
C CYS A 62 -10.32 3.96 3.63
N ILE A 63 -11.22 3.92 2.66
CA ILE A 63 -11.84 5.10 2.04
C ILE A 63 -13.31 5.24 2.48
N HIS A 64 -14.01 4.12 2.73
CA HIS A 64 -15.34 4.12 3.32
C HIS A 64 -15.23 3.82 4.81
N GLY A 65 -15.73 4.71 5.66
CA GLY A 65 -15.46 4.64 7.10
C GLY A 65 -16.00 3.40 7.81
N ASN A 66 -17.02 2.75 7.26
CA ASN A 66 -17.57 1.48 7.76
C ASN A 66 -16.88 0.22 7.18
N GLU A 67 -15.82 0.37 6.35
CA GLU A 67 -15.05 -0.73 5.75
C GLU A 67 -13.63 -0.80 6.36
N THR A 68 -13.54 -1.04 7.67
CA THR A 68 -12.31 -0.81 8.45
C THR A 68 -11.29 -1.97 8.44
N ALA A 69 -11.61 -3.11 7.81
CA ALA A 69 -10.71 -4.27 7.82
C ALA A 69 -9.35 -3.98 7.16
N GLY A 70 -9.32 -3.15 6.11
CA GLY A 70 -8.07 -2.74 5.47
C GLY A 70 -7.15 -1.91 6.37
N MET A 71 -7.68 -1.21 7.39
CA MET A 71 -6.85 -0.54 8.39
C MET A 71 -6.02 -1.53 9.21
N ARG A 72 -6.51 -2.76 9.41
CA ARG A 72 -5.76 -3.83 10.08
C ARG A 72 -4.60 -4.33 9.23
N VAL A 73 -4.79 -4.38 7.89
CA VAL A 73 -3.73 -4.68 6.92
C VAL A 73 -2.70 -3.55 6.93
N ALA A 74 -3.14 -2.29 6.84
CA ALA A 74 -2.28 -1.11 6.89
C ALA A 74 -1.39 -1.07 8.14
N ARG A 75 -1.94 -1.36 9.34
CA ARG A 75 -1.14 -1.43 10.57
C ARG A 75 -0.04 -2.50 10.51
N ARG A 76 -0.30 -3.65 9.88
CA ARG A 76 0.73 -4.69 9.71
C ARG A 76 1.81 -4.29 8.72
N LEU A 77 1.44 -3.57 7.67
CA LEU A 77 2.40 -3.04 6.69
C LEU A 77 3.30 -1.98 7.33
N ILE A 78 2.74 -1.07 8.12
CA ILE A 78 3.51 -0.06 8.86
C ILE A 78 4.50 -0.69 9.87
N ALA A 79 4.14 -1.83 10.44
CA ALA A 79 5.01 -2.55 11.39
C ALA A 79 6.06 -3.47 10.72
N ALA A 80 6.05 -3.59 9.40
CA ALA A 80 6.98 -4.43 8.64
C ALA A 80 7.94 -3.55 7.84
N PRO A 81 9.23 -3.94 7.71
CA PRO A 81 10.15 -3.20 6.86
C PRO A 81 9.76 -3.31 5.39
N ALA A 82 9.99 -2.24 4.64
CA ALA A 82 9.84 -2.25 3.18
C ALA A 82 10.80 -3.29 2.57
N PRO A 83 10.37 -4.06 1.57
CA PRO A 83 11.24 -4.97 0.85
C PRO A 83 12.40 -4.24 0.17
N PRO A 84 13.53 -4.93 -0.09
CA PRO A 84 14.67 -4.33 -0.77
C PRO A 84 14.27 -3.62 -2.07
N ARG A 85 14.78 -2.41 -2.29
CA ARG A 85 14.50 -1.55 -3.46
C ARG A 85 13.04 -1.10 -3.61
N ALA A 86 12.19 -1.32 -2.61
CA ALA A 86 10.83 -0.80 -2.58
C ALA A 86 10.70 0.39 -1.65
N GLU A 87 9.73 1.24 -1.93
CA GLU A 87 9.18 2.25 -1.03
C GLU A 87 7.71 1.89 -0.78
N LEU A 88 7.34 1.84 0.49
CA LEU A 88 6.00 1.49 0.94
C LEU A 88 5.37 2.70 1.63
N ASP A 89 4.38 3.29 0.97
CA ASP A 89 3.58 4.39 1.47
C ASP A 89 2.23 3.84 1.95
N VAL A 90 1.86 4.08 3.20
CA VAL A 90 0.64 3.52 3.77
C VAL A 90 -0.19 4.61 4.42
N VAL A 91 -1.43 4.77 3.95
CA VAL A 91 -2.46 5.64 4.54
C VAL A 91 -3.52 4.74 5.20
N PRO A 92 -3.52 4.59 6.54
CA PRO A 92 -4.44 3.68 7.22
C PRO A 92 -5.91 4.00 6.96
N THR A 93 -6.26 5.28 6.93
CA THR A 93 -7.59 5.74 6.52
C THR A 93 -7.51 7.09 5.82
N LEU A 94 -8.23 7.20 4.70
CA LEU A 94 -8.48 8.45 4.01
C LEU A 94 -9.69 9.18 4.60
N ASN A 95 -10.58 8.45 5.29
CA ASN A 95 -11.85 8.94 5.81
C ASN A 95 -11.95 8.79 7.34
N PRO A 96 -11.16 9.53 8.11
CA PRO A 96 -11.18 9.39 9.57
C PRO A 96 -12.50 9.84 10.20
N ASP A 97 -13.27 10.70 9.56
CA ASP A 97 -14.59 11.13 10.01
C ASP A 97 -15.63 10.03 9.84
N GLY A 98 -15.62 9.36 8.69
CA GLY A 98 -16.48 8.22 8.43
C GLY A 98 -16.16 7.04 9.38
N VAL A 99 -14.88 6.79 9.65
CA VAL A 99 -14.46 5.78 10.64
C VAL A 99 -15.00 6.11 12.02
N ALA A 100 -14.92 7.36 12.46
CA ALA A 100 -15.41 7.78 13.78
C ALA A 100 -16.94 7.66 13.92
N ARG A 101 -17.68 7.68 12.80
CA ARG A 101 -19.15 7.63 12.76
C ARG A 101 -19.72 6.31 12.27
N ASP A 102 -18.86 5.37 11.89
CA ASP A 102 -19.22 4.11 11.23
C ASP A 102 -20.09 4.33 9.99
N THR A 103 -19.70 5.29 9.13
CA THR A 103 -20.43 5.66 7.91
C THR A 103 -19.59 5.43 6.66
N ARG A 104 -20.26 5.10 5.53
CA ARG A 104 -19.61 4.96 4.23
C ARG A 104 -18.98 6.28 3.77
N GLY A 105 -19.76 7.35 3.76
CA GLY A 105 -19.33 8.68 3.35
C GLY A 105 -18.45 9.38 4.39
N ASN A 106 -17.89 10.53 4.00
CA ASN A 106 -17.20 11.43 4.92
C ASN A 106 -18.20 12.24 5.81
N ALA A 107 -17.73 13.22 6.56
CA ALA A 107 -18.58 14.04 7.42
C ALA A 107 -19.70 14.79 6.71
N ARG A 108 -19.61 14.98 5.39
CA ARG A 108 -20.64 15.58 4.54
C ARG A 108 -21.53 14.55 3.84
N GLY A 109 -21.37 13.26 4.15
CA GLY A 109 -22.09 12.16 3.51
C GLY A 109 -21.61 11.86 2.08
N VAL A 110 -20.49 12.42 1.64
CA VAL A 110 -19.95 12.17 0.31
C VAL A 110 -19.23 10.83 0.27
N ASP A 111 -19.59 9.96 -0.69
CA ASP A 111 -18.80 8.79 -1.05
C ASP A 111 -17.51 9.23 -1.72
N LEU A 112 -16.41 9.18 -0.98
CA LEU A 112 -15.10 9.63 -1.46
C LEU A 112 -14.64 8.86 -2.70
N ASN A 113 -15.08 7.58 -2.86
CA ASN A 113 -14.80 6.75 -4.04
C ASN A 113 -15.76 7.04 -5.21
N ARG A 114 -16.50 8.15 -5.17
CA ARG A 114 -17.29 8.76 -6.25
C ARG A 114 -16.89 10.20 -6.51
N ASN A 115 -15.89 10.72 -5.77
CA ASN A 115 -15.54 12.15 -5.80
C ASN A 115 -14.29 12.47 -6.65
N PHE A 116 -13.69 11.48 -7.37
CA PHE A 116 -12.56 11.71 -8.26
C PHE A 116 -12.99 12.11 -9.69
N PRO A 117 -12.15 12.85 -10.45
CA PRO A 117 -12.58 13.50 -11.69
C PRO A 117 -12.98 12.57 -12.84
N PHE A 118 -12.34 11.37 -12.94
CA PHE A 118 -12.54 10.52 -14.11
C PHE A 118 -13.98 10.02 -14.21
N ARG A 119 -14.67 10.36 -15.32
CA ARG A 119 -16.08 10.04 -15.56
C ARG A 119 -17.02 10.47 -14.42
N TRP A 120 -16.62 11.46 -13.63
CA TRP A 120 -17.47 11.97 -12.56
C TRP A 120 -18.83 12.44 -13.09
N ARG A 121 -19.87 12.18 -12.34
CA ARG A 121 -21.22 12.70 -12.56
C ARG A 121 -21.95 12.83 -11.23
N PRO A 122 -22.99 13.65 -11.12
CA PRO A 122 -23.82 13.72 -9.93
C PRO A 122 -24.46 12.35 -9.64
N LEU A 123 -24.28 11.87 -8.42
CA LEU A 123 -24.92 10.69 -7.84
C LEU A 123 -25.53 11.10 -6.51
N GLY A 124 -26.60 10.41 -6.09
CA GLY A 124 -27.29 10.64 -4.82
C GLY A 124 -27.33 9.38 -3.95
N GLY A 125 -28.03 9.49 -2.81
CA GLY A 125 -28.19 8.39 -1.86
C GLY A 125 -26.86 7.93 -1.26
N GLY A 126 -26.69 6.63 -1.06
CA GLY A 126 -25.48 6.05 -0.49
C GLY A 126 -24.21 6.20 -1.35
N GLU A 127 -24.36 6.64 -2.59
CA GLU A 127 -23.26 6.92 -3.54
C GLU A 127 -23.09 8.41 -3.83
N TYR A 128 -23.57 9.30 -2.94
CA TYR A 128 -23.49 10.74 -3.16
C TYR A 128 -22.06 11.18 -3.48
N SER A 129 -21.88 11.70 -4.71
CA SER A 129 -20.56 12.02 -5.28
C SER A 129 -20.04 13.41 -4.91
N GLY A 130 -20.76 14.15 -4.07
CA GLY A 130 -20.47 15.55 -3.76
C GLY A 130 -20.98 16.53 -4.84
N PRO A 131 -20.89 17.85 -4.62
CA PRO A 131 -21.40 18.86 -5.54
C PRO A 131 -20.56 19.02 -6.82
N ARG A 132 -19.31 18.56 -6.81
CA ARG A 132 -18.38 18.58 -7.95
C ARG A 132 -17.23 17.59 -7.70
N PRO A 133 -16.47 17.22 -8.73
CA PRO A 133 -15.28 16.38 -8.51
C PRO A 133 -14.28 17.09 -7.59
N LEU A 134 -13.65 16.32 -6.71
CA LEU A 134 -12.70 16.80 -5.70
C LEU A 134 -13.27 17.92 -4.80
N SER A 135 -14.57 17.88 -4.52
CA SER A 135 -15.18 18.78 -3.54
C SER A 135 -14.64 18.55 -2.13
N GLU A 136 -14.24 17.30 -1.81
CA GLU A 136 -13.87 16.90 -0.47
C GLU A 136 -12.37 17.07 -0.18
N PRO A 137 -11.99 17.52 1.02
CA PRO A 137 -10.57 17.69 1.38
C PRO A 137 -9.82 16.37 1.36
N GLU A 138 -10.46 15.27 1.75
CA GLU A 138 -9.89 13.92 1.75
C GLU A 138 -9.54 13.47 0.32
N SER A 139 -10.45 13.64 -0.64
CA SER A 139 -10.21 13.32 -2.05
C SER A 139 -9.07 14.16 -2.63
N ARG A 140 -8.99 15.44 -2.24
CA ARG A 140 -7.87 16.30 -2.65
C ARG A 140 -6.54 15.85 -2.04
N ALA A 141 -6.54 15.42 -0.77
CA ALA A 141 -5.35 14.90 -0.10
C ALA A 141 -4.81 13.66 -0.84
N ALA A 142 -5.67 12.67 -1.12
CA ALA A 142 -5.28 11.48 -1.88
C ALA A 142 -4.79 11.83 -3.29
N ARG A 143 -5.53 12.68 -4.05
CA ARG A 143 -5.11 13.14 -5.37
C ARG A 143 -3.72 13.80 -5.33
N ASN A 144 -3.47 14.69 -4.37
CA ASN A 144 -2.20 15.40 -4.23
C ASN A 144 -1.06 14.44 -3.89
N LEU A 145 -1.30 13.48 -2.98
CA LEU A 145 -0.36 12.43 -2.65
C LEU A 145 0.01 11.63 -3.91
N ILE A 146 -0.96 11.04 -4.60
CA ILE A 146 -0.74 10.23 -5.80
C ILE A 146 0.00 11.00 -6.89
N ARG A 147 -0.36 12.27 -7.13
CA ARG A 147 0.33 13.10 -8.14
C ARG A 147 1.77 13.44 -7.76
N ARG A 148 2.03 13.65 -6.47
CA ARG A 148 3.38 13.94 -5.97
C ARG A 148 4.28 12.72 -6.00
N THR A 149 3.76 11.59 -5.57
CA THR A 149 4.54 10.36 -5.38
C THR A 149 4.60 9.48 -6.63
N ARG A 150 3.58 9.57 -7.51
CA ARG A 150 3.46 8.78 -8.75
C ARG A 150 3.75 7.29 -8.53
N PRO A 151 3.01 6.62 -7.62
CA PRO A 151 3.28 5.22 -7.30
C PRO A 151 3.06 4.34 -8.53
N GLU A 152 3.92 3.34 -8.72
CA GLU A 152 3.75 2.32 -9.77
C GLU A 152 2.55 1.44 -9.46
N ILE A 153 2.32 1.15 -8.17
CA ILE A 153 1.19 0.31 -7.73
C ILE A 153 0.44 1.01 -6.60
N THR A 154 -0.89 1.06 -6.69
CA THR A 154 -1.74 1.51 -5.57
C THR A 154 -2.80 0.47 -5.25
N ILE A 155 -2.91 0.12 -3.98
CA ILE A 155 -3.87 -0.85 -3.46
C ILE A 155 -4.91 -0.12 -2.61
N TRP A 156 -6.18 -0.22 -3.01
CA TRP A 156 -7.32 0.31 -2.27
C TRP A 156 -8.08 -0.83 -1.59
N PHE A 157 -8.02 -0.88 -0.25
CA PHE A 157 -8.78 -1.87 0.50
C PHE A 157 -10.22 -1.42 0.72
N HIS A 158 -11.13 -2.34 0.44
CA HIS A 158 -12.58 -2.23 0.58
C HIS A 158 -13.19 -3.46 1.25
N GLN A 159 -14.49 -3.45 1.44
CA GLN A 159 -15.35 -4.55 1.87
C GLN A 159 -16.72 -4.40 1.15
N PRO A 160 -17.54 -5.49 0.94
CA PRO A 160 -17.43 -6.79 1.62
C PRO A 160 -17.25 -8.02 0.71
N PHE A 161 -16.84 -7.90 -0.55
CA PHE A 161 -17.10 -8.93 -1.59
C PHE A 161 -16.12 -10.12 -1.62
N GLY A 162 -14.96 -10.06 -0.97
CA GLY A 162 -13.98 -11.15 -0.94
C GLY A 162 -13.32 -11.44 -2.29
N LEU A 163 -12.87 -10.41 -3.02
CA LEU A 163 -12.26 -10.51 -4.34
C LEU A 163 -11.17 -9.44 -4.56
N VAL A 164 -10.39 -9.59 -5.62
CA VAL A 164 -9.55 -8.53 -6.19
C VAL A 164 -10.23 -8.04 -7.46
N ASP A 165 -10.46 -6.72 -7.59
CA ASP A 165 -11.08 -6.15 -8.78
C ASP A 165 -10.05 -5.96 -9.89
N ARG A 166 -10.36 -6.47 -11.07
CA ARG A 166 -9.63 -6.19 -12.30
C ARG A 166 -9.96 -4.76 -12.76
N SER A 167 -9.21 -3.78 -12.26
CA SER A 167 -9.57 -2.36 -12.28
C SER A 167 -9.35 -1.66 -13.63
N GLY A 168 -8.42 -2.13 -14.45
CA GLY A 168 -8.10 -1.53 -15.75
C GLY A 168 -6.64 -1.09 -15.88
N GLY A 169 -5.82 -1.29 -14.85
CA GLY A 169 -4.37 -1.19 -14.90
C GLY A 169 -3.72 -2.43 -15.50
N ASP A 170 -2.51 -2.76 -15.09
CA ASP A 170 -1.83 -3.99 -15.51
C ASP A 170 -2.45 -5.22 -14.83
N THR A 171 -3.18 -6.00 -15.63
CA THR A 171 -3.85 -7.22 -15.17
C THR A 171 -2.87 -8.27 -14.62
N ALA A 172 -1.59 -8.27 -15.02
CA ALA A 172 -0.61 -9.19 -14.47
C ALA A 172 -0.32 -8.88 -12.98
N ILE A 173 -0.22 -7.60 -12.63
CA ILE A 173 -0.08 -7.14 -11.25
C ILE A 173 -1.30 -7.54 -10.41
N GLU A 174 -2.50 -7.24 -10.91
CA GLU A 174 -3.76 -7.56 -10.25
C GLU A 174 -3.92 -9.08 -10.02
N ARG A 175 -3.63 -9.88 -11.03
CA ARG A 175 -3.65 -11.36 -10.97
C ARG A 175 -2.65 -11.88 -9.96
N ARG A 176 -1.41 -11.38 -10.00
CA ARG A 176 -0.37 -11.81 -9.07
C ARG A 176 -0.76 -11.51 -7.62
N TYR A 177 -1.33 -10.34 -7.36
CA TYR A 177 -1.83 -10.02 -6.03
C TYR A 177 -2.98 -10.95 -5.60
N ALA A 178 -3.93 -11.22 -6.50
CA ALA A 178 -5.06 -12.13 -6.25
C ALA A 178 -4.59 -13.55 -5.87
N GLU A 179 -3.58 -14.08 -6.57
CA GLU A 179 -2.93 -15.36 -6.25
C GLU A 179 -2.30 -15.34 -4.86
N LEU A 180 -1.50 -14.32 -4.55
CA LEU A 180 -0.79 -14.17 -3.28
C LEU A 180 -1.76 -14.06 -2.09
N VAL A 181 -2.83 -13.29 -2.25
CA VAL A 181 -3.83 -13.11 -1.19
C VAL A 181 -4.82 -14.26 -1.12
N GLY A 182 -4.93 -15.08 -2.19
CA GLY A 182 -5.88 -16.20 -2.29
C GLY A 182 -7.33 -15.74 -2.37
N LEU A 183 -7.58 -14.69 -3.16
CA LEU A 183 -8.92 -14.20 -3.50
C LEU A 183 -9.12 -14.27 -5.02
N PRO A 184 -10.34 -14.47 -5.52
CA PRO A 184 -10.61 -14.49 -6.95
C PRO A 184 -10.35 -13.12 -7.59
N LEU A 185 -9.82 -13.10 -8.82
CA LEU A 185 -9.73 -11.91 -9.66
C LEU A 185 -11.02 -11.77 -10.47
N VAL A 186 -11.78 -10.71 -10.22
CA VAL A 186 -13.10 -10.47 -10.84
C VAL A 186 -13.18 -9.04 -11.36
N GLY A 187 -13.74 -8.83 -12.53
CA GLY A 187 -14.02 -7.47 -13.03
C GLY A 187 -15.33 -6.95 -12.46
N LEU A 188 -15.26 -5.95 -11.61
CA LEU A 188 -16.44 -5.24 -11.12
C LEU A 188 -16.91 -4.18 -12.13
N ARG A 189 -18.17 -3.73 -11.96
CA ARG A 189 -18.70 -2.60 -12.70
C ARG A 189 -17.86 -1.34 -12.45
N ARG A 190 -17.53 -0.59 -13.50
CA ARG A 190 -16.82 0.69 -13.35
C ARG A 190 -17.77 1.77 -12.87
N TYR A 191 -17.43 2.36 -11.74
CA TYR A 191 -18.20 3.44 -11.14
C TYR A 191 -17.62 4.80 -11.52
N PRO A 192 -18.47 5.79 -11.85
CA PRO A 192 -18.02 7.15 -12.13
C PRO A 192 -17.40 7.76 -10.87
N GLY A 193 -16.29 8.48 -11.06
CA GLY A 193 -15.61 9.16 -9.97
C GLY A 193 -14.84 8.25 -9.01
N SER A 194 -14.55 6.97 -9.37
CA SER A 194 -13.75 6.10 -8.50
C SER A 194 -12.27 6.49 -8.49
N ALA A 195 -11.63 6.28 -7.35
CA ALA A 195 -10.22 6.63 -7.13
C ALA A 195 -9.27 5.83 -8.01
N SER A 196 -9.43 4.49 -8.06
CA SER A 196 -8.59 3.59 -8.87
C SER A 196 -8.70 3.93 -10.37
N SER A 197 -9.94 4.03 -10.91
CA SER A 197 -10.13 4.35 -12.32
C SER A 197 -9.60 5.74 -12.69
N TRP A 198 -9.69 6.72 -11.78
CA TRP A 198 -9.06 8.02 -12.00
C TRP A 198 -7.54 7.91 -12.07
N GLN A 199 -6.93 7.16 -11.17
CA GLN A 199 -5.47 7.01 -11.13
C GLN A 199 -4.95 6.32 -12.39
N ASP A 200 -5.53 5.18 -12.79
CA ASP A 200 -5.15 4.46 -14.01
C ASP A 200 -5.25 5.33 -15.26
N HIS A 201 -6.25 6.24 -15.30
CA HIS A 201 -6.40 7.18 -16.39
C HIS A 201 -5.40 8.36 -16.32
N ALA A 202 -5.13 8.89 -15.12
CA ALA A 202 -4.42 10.15 -14.94
C ALA A 202 -2.92 10.01 -14.73
N ILE A 203 -2.44 8.83 -14.32
CA ILE A 203 -1.03 8.57 -13.98
C ILE A 203 -0.50 7.45 -14.88
N ALA A 204 0.16 7.84 -15.96
CA ALA A 204 0.75 6.88 -16.90
C ALA A 204 1.76 5.95 -16.19
N GLY A 205 1.68 4.66 -16.47
CA GLY A 205 2.56 3.62 -15.91
C GLY A 205 2.18 3.18 -14.49
N SER A 206 1.09 3.72 -13.93
CA SER A 206 0.57 3.29 -12.63
C SER A 206 -0.52 2.24 -12.78
N THR A 207 -0.60 1.30 -11.85
CA THR A 207 -1.70 0.35 -11.71
C THR A 207 -2.35 0.54 -10.35
N ALA A 208 -3.61 0.95 -10.35
CA ALA A 208 -4.41 1.13 -9.14
C ALA A 208 -5.57 0.13 -9.12
N PHE A 209 -5.66 -0.70 -8.11
CA PHE A 209 -6.72 -1.69 -8.02
C PHE A 209 -7.36 -1.78 -6.62
N VAL A 210 -8.54 -2.38 -6.60
CA VAL A 210 -9.33 -2.56 -5.38
C VAL A 210 -9.18 -3.99 -4.88
N VAL A 211 -8.98 -4.13 -3.57
CA VAL A 211 -9.04 -5.40 -2.85
C VAL A 211 -10.26 -5.35 -1.94
N GLU A 212 -11.30 -6.03 -2.35
CA GLU A 212 -12.50 -6.23 -1.57
C GLU A 212 -12.29 -7.35 -0.56
N LEU A 213 -12.02 -7.01 0.68
CA LEU A 213 -11.99 -8.00 1.74
C LEU A 213 -13.41 -8.50 2.02
N PRO A 214 -13.63 -9.75 2.49
CA PRO A 214 -14.96 -10.23 2.83
C PRO A 214 -15.54 -9.46 4.03
N LEU A 215 -16.86 -9.57 4.25
CA LEU A 215 -17.54 -8.91 5.36
C LEU A 215 -16.90 -9.27 6.71
N GLN A 216 -16.60 -10.56 6.92
CA GLN A 216 -15.90 -11.04 8.11
C GLN A 216 -14.45 -11.38 7.76
N VAL A 217 -13.52 -10.65 8.33
CA VAL A 217 -12.09 -10.76 8.02
C VAL A 217 -11.34 -11.40 9.18
N SER A 218 -10.80 -12.61 8.95
CA SER A 218 -9.95 -13.31 9.93
C SER A 218 -8.57 -12.64 10.07
N ALA A 219 -7.93 -12.82 11.22
CA ALA A 219 -6.54 -12.38 11.43
C ALA A 219 -5.56 -13.02 10.42
N ARG A 220 -5.87 -14.26 9.98
CA ARG A 220 -5.09 -14.98 8.95
C ARG A 220 -5.17 -14.28 7.59
N LEU A 221 -6.36 -13.82 7.17
CA LEU A 221 -6.53 -13.11 5.89
C LEU A 221 -5.85 -11.73 5.95
N VAL A 222 -5.98 -11.00 7.06
CA VAL A 222 -5.25 -9.73 7.27
C VAL A 222 -3.74 -9.93 7.11
N SER A 223 -3.19 -10.98 7.76
CA SER A 223 -1.76 -11.30 7.64
C SER A 223 -1.37 -11.69 6.22
N ARG A 224 -2.24 -12.42 5.51
CA ARG A 224 -2.00 -12.83 4.13
C ARG A 224 -2.03 -11.63 3.18
N ALA A 225 -2.99 -10.72 3.33
CA ALA A 225 -3.07 -9.50 2.54
C ALA A 225 -1.84 -8.59 2.72
N ALA A 226 -1.37 -8.43 3.96
CA ALA A 226 -0.13 -7.69 4.21
C ALA A 226 1.09 -8.37 3.57
N ARG A 227 1.24 -9.70 3.74
CA ARG A 227 2.34 -10.45 3.08
C ARG A 227 2.24 -10.40 1.55
N ALA A 228 1.03 -10.49 0.98
CA ALA A 228 0.82 -10.35 -0.46
C ALA A 228 1.34 -9.01 -0.99
N THR A 229 1.07 -7.92 -0.27
CA THR A 229 1.59 -6.59 -0.62
C THR A 229 3.12 -6.55 -0.57
N LEU A 230 3.74 -7.09 0.50
CA LEU A 230 5.21 -7.10 0.63
C LEU A 230 5.87 -8.01 -0.42
N THR A 231 5.30 -9.18 -0.70
CA THR A 231 5.79 -10.09 -1.74
C THR A 231 5.70 -9.46 -3.12
N LEU A 232 4.55 -8.85 -3.46
CA LEU A 232 4.39 -8.12 -4.70
C LEU A 232 5.45 -7.01 -4.85
N ALA A 233 5.68 -6.25 -3.76
CA ALA A 233 6.71 -5.22 -3.74
C ALA A 233 8.12 -5.77 -3.99
N ALA A 234 8.48 -6.90 -3.39
CA ALA A 234 9.78 -7.54 -3.58
C ALA A 234 9.99 -8.02 -5.02
N GLU A 235 8.98 -8.71 -5.59
CA GLU A 235 9.02 -9.26 -6.95
C GLU A 235 9.17 -8.16 -8.00
N TYR A 236 8.36 -7.10 -7.92
CA TYR A 236 8.40 -6.02 -8.91
C TYR A 236 9.60 -5.07 -8.72
N ALA A 237 10.06 -4.83 -7.50
CA ALA A 237 11.29 -4.08 -7.25
C ALA A 237 12.56 -4.84 -7.70
N GLY A 238 12.52 -6.18 -7.69
CA GLY A 238 13.59 -7.06 -8.16
C GLY A 238 13.69 -7.15 -9.68
N GLY A 239 12.64 -6.82 -10.42
CA GLY A 239 12.55 -7.00 -11.86
C GLY A 239 12.25 -8.44 -12.29
N GLU A 240 11.77 -9.28 -11.36
CA GLU A 240 11.50 -10.70 -11.62
C GLU A 240 10.20 -10.97 -12.38
N VAL A 241 9.32 -9.97 -12.52
CA VAL A 241 8.04 -10.12 -13.21
C VAL A 241 7.91 -9.07 -14.33
N GLY A 242 7.97 -9.55 -15.56
CA GLY A 242 7.48 -8.86 -16.75
C GLY A 242 8.36 -7.77 -17.34
N GLY A 243 9.33 -8.17 -18.17
CA GLY A 243 9.84 -7.32 -19.24
C GLY A 243 8.76 -7.00 -20.26
N ALA A 244 7.82 -6.11 -19.96
CA ALA A 244 7.10 -5.36 -20.97
C ALA A 244 7.85 -4.04 -21.16
N THR A 245 8.85 -4.07 -22.05
CA THR A 245 9.39 -2.86 -22.68
C THR A 245 8.21 -2.09 -23.27
N PRO A 246 8.07 -0.78 -23.03
CA PRO A 246 7.10 0.01 -23.76
C PRO A 246 7.49 -0.07 -25.23
N THR A 247 6.70 -0.80 -26.02
CA THR A 247 6.81 -0.76 -27.47
C THR A 247 6.62 0.68 -27.90
N GLY A 248 7.68 1.24 -28.47
CA GLY A 248 7.68 2.57 -29.04
C GLY A 248 6.47 2.75 -29.95
N ARG A 249 5.83 3.88 -29.84
CA ARG A 249 4.89 4.36 -30.84
C ARG A 249 5.70 4.48 -32.13
N GLY A 250 5.43 3.58 -33.05
CA GLY A 250 5.70 3.82 -34.47
C GLY A 250 4.74 4.91 -34.97
N ASP A 251 5.25 5.76 -35.73
CA ASP A 251 4.74 6.93 -36.40
C ASP A 251 3.29 6.88 -36.91
#